data_8370f611fbf36c6f85f3ebfabb79e804
#
_entry.id   8370f611fbf36c6f85f3ebfabb79e804
#
_cell.length_a   1.000
_cell.length_b   1.000
_cell.length_c   1.000
_cell.angle_alpha   90.00
_cell.angle_beta   90.00
_cell.angle_gamma   90.00
#
_symmetry.space_group_name_H-M   'P 1'
#
loop_
_entity.id
_entity.type
_entity.pdbx_description
1 polymer ?
#
loop_
_entity_poly.entity_id
_entity_poly.type
_entity_poly.pdbx_seq_one_letter_code
_entity_poly.pdbx_strand_id
1 'polypeptide(L)'
;MKVVLRIFIPLCIFSFIAFGISVMFLGTQPVSYDTAESEPEISSGANTYDITDSFTSIRADIGAYKLTIKPWSENKTQVTVSGDKSSRIKAGVSGDRLTIESDWSWGENWNWSMFRNLFNGSAFSTEVLLKVPDKTYEQVMMYVGAGSLVSDGIQAKDIYLNVGAGSMTYTQPAGFRADHISADISAGSLIAKNMAAGNYEVDVSAGSANIYGLTGSGSADVSAGNARLQFAELNEECNVDVSAGDVTLDIPEDSSAKFICDKSAGDIRIMVGGENRHADDGDIISINGGGTTVNLSVSAGDIKVLNSTSSSVEIGTAVVSAAENSARNITTTFTLEETAIAEENE
;
A
#
# COMPACT_ATOMS: atom_id res chain seq x y z
N MET A 1 -38.95 -22.20 8.47
CA MET A 1 -37.56 -22.15 7.95
C MET A 1 -37.45 -21.55 6.56
N LYS A 2 -38.30 -21.87 5.59
CA LYS A 2 -38.20 -21.35 4.20
C LYS A 2 -38.56 -19.84 4.05
N VAL A 3 -39.29 -19.24 4.97
CA VAL A 3 -39.70 -17.81 4.92
C VAL A 3 -38.55 -16.92 5.48
N VAL A 4 -37.88 -17.35 6.53
CA VAL A 4 -36.76 -16.62 7.13
C VAL A 4 -35.58 -16.52 6.15
N LEU A 5 -35.28 -17.57 5.39
CA LEU A 5 -34.22 -17.60 4.40
C LEU A 5 -34.52 -16.65 3.22
N ARG A 6 -35.80 -16.45 2.84
CA ARG A 6 -36.19 -15.55 1.74
C ARG A 6 -36.12 -14.06 2.09
N ILE A 7 -36.10 -13.71 3.37
CA ILE A 7 -35.98 -12.33 3.85
C ILE A 7 -34.52 -11.99 4.18
N PHE A 8 -33.74 -12.95 4.71
CA PHE A 8 -32.37 -12.72 5.11
C PHE A 8 -31.38 -12.55 3.92
N ILE A 9 -31.56 -13.31 2.85
CA ILE A 9 -30.69 -13.21 1.66
C ILE A 9 -30.75 -11.83 1.00
N PRO A 10 -31.95 -11.26 0.68
CA PRO A 10 -31.98 -9.90 0.10
C PRO A 10 -31.55 -8.82 1.08
N LEU A 11 -31.75 -9.00 2.40
CA LEU A 11 -31.28 -8.04 3.41
C LEU A 11 -29.74 -8.01 3.50
N CYS A 12 -29.08 -9.16 3.42
CA CYS A 12 -27.62 -9.24 3.35
C CYS A 12 -27.09 -8.62 2.06
N ILE A 13 -27.69 -8.90 0.91
CA ILE A 13 -27.31 -8.31 -0.38
C ILE A 13 -27.50 -6.79 -0.35
N PHE A 14 -28.62 -6.29 0.21
CA PHE A 14 -28.85 -4.85 0.35
C PHE A 14 -27.86 -4.18 1.31
N SER A 15 -27.44 -4.87 2.37
CA SER A 15 -26.41 -4.41 3.31
C SER A 15 -25.05 -4.32 2.63
N PHE A 16 -24.68 -5.30 1.81
CA PHE A 16 -23.42 -5.27 1.03
C PHE A 16 -23.43 -4.18 -0.04
N ILE A 17 -24.53 -3.98 -0.74
CA ILE A 17 -24.68 -2.92 -1.75
C ILE A 17 -24.66 -1.54 -1.07
N ALA A 18 -25.34 -1.34 0.06
CA ALA A 18 -25.33 -0.08 0.80
C ALA A 18 -23.95 0.23 1.40
N PHE A 19 -23.21 -0.78 1.84
CA PHE A 19 -21.85 -0.64 2.33
C PHE A 19 -20.89 -0.31 1.19
N GLY A 20 -20.99 -0.99 0.05
CA GLY A 20 -20.20 -0.72 -1.16
C GLY A 20 -20.43 0.69 -1.70
N ILE A 21 -21.66 1.18 -1.74
CA ILE A 21 -21.99 2.55 -2.18
C ILE A 21 -21.46 3.58 -1.18
N SER A 22 -21.49 3.32 0.13
CA SER A 22 -20.95 4.21 1.15
C SER A 22 -19.42 4.35 1.05
N VAL A 23 -18.72 3.26 0.77
CA VAL A 23 -17.26 3.27 0.54
C VAL A 23 -16.92 3.99 -0.76
N MET A 24 -17.75 3.85 -1.81
CA MET A 24 -17.53 4.52 -3.09
C MET A 24 -17.69 6.06 -2.99
N PHE A 25 -18.56 6.56 -2.11
CA PHE A 25 -18.73 8.01 -1.88
C PHE A 25 -17.66 8.61 -0.97
N LEU A 26 -17.03 7.82 -0.10
CA LEU A 26 -15.93 8.27 0.76
C LEU A 26 -14.55 8.24 0.07
N GLY A 27 -14.42 7.50 -1.03
CA GLY A 27 -13.16 7.31 -1.77
C GLY A 27 -12.77 8.41 -2.76
N THR A 28 -13.58 9.46 -2.95
CA THR A 28 -13.34 10.50 -3.98
C THR A 28 -12.66 11.77 -3.48
N GLN A 29 -12.20 11.83 -2.24
CA GLN A 29 -11.37 12.94 -1.80
C GLN A 29 -9.92 12.67 -2.24
N PRO A 30 -9.28 13.59 -2.97
CA PRO A 30 -7.84 13.49 -3.20
C PRO A 30 -7.15 13.61 -1.83
N VAL A 31 -6.63 12.50 -1.33
CA VAL A 31 -5.78 12.53 -0.14
C VAL A 31 -4.52 13.27 -0.54
N SER A 32 -4.35 14.47 -0.04
CA SER A 32 -3.11 15.21 -0.15
C SER A 32 -2.09 14.48 0.72
N TYR A 33 -1.16 13.78 0.08
CA TYR A 33 -0.06 13.13 0.78
C TYR A 33 0.95 14.19 1.19
N ASP A 34 0.87 14.60 2.45
CA ASP A 34 1.93 15.36 3.10
C ASP A 34 3.08 14.39 3.36
N THR A 35 4.13 14.45 2.55
CA THR A 35 5.28 13.52 2.56
C THR A 35 6.31 13.81 3.65
N ALA A 36 5.98 14.63 4.62
CA ALA A 36 6.75 14.80 5.84
C ALA A 36 6.10 13.99 6.97
N GLU A 37 6.20 12.64 6.92
CA GLU A 37 5.98 11.86 8.13
C GLU A 37 7.13 12.18 9.10
N SER A 38 6.87 13.14 10.00
CA SER A 38 7.60 13.29 11.26
C SER A 38 7.57 11.92 11.96
N GLU A 39 8.71 11.50 12.52
CA GLU A 39 8.71 10.32 13.42
C GLU A 39 7.52 10.46 14.38
N PRO A 40 6.72 9.39 14.58
CA PRO A 40 5.59 9.49 15.49
C PRO A 40 6.10 9.99 16.84
N GLU A 41 5.60 11.16 17.31
CA GLU A 41 5.92 11.66 18.64
C GLU A 41 5.41 10.63 19.65
N ILE A 42 6.35 9.87 20.22
CA ILE A 42 6.05 8.87 21.25
C ILE A 42 5.54 9.64 22.47
N SER A 43 4.24 9.54 22.74
CA SER A 43 3.62 10.20 23.88
C SER A 43 4.26 9.78 25.20
N SER A 44 4.33 10.69 26.15
CA SER A 44 4.82 10.43 27.53
C SER A 44 3.99 9.31 28.17
N GLY A 45 4.59 8.09 28.28
CA GLY A 45 3.93 6.89 28.81
C GLY A 45 4.11 5.65 27.92
N ALA A 46 4.91 5.74 26.86
CA ALA A 46 5.23 4.59 26.01
C ALA A 46 6.10 3.57 26.75
N ASN A 47 5.76 2.29 26.61
CA ASN A 47 6.58 1.18 27.08
C ASN A 47 7.50 0.71 25.96
N THR A 48 8.80 0.74 26.21
CA THR A 48 9.81 0.26 25.25
C THR A 48 10.50 -0.95 25.82
N TYR A 49 10.67 -1.98 25.00
CA TYR A 49 11.45 -3.18 25.35
C TYR A 49 12.23 -3.70 24.16
N ASP A 50 13.35 -4.35 24.43
CA ASP A 50 14.25 -4.90 23.44
C ASP A 50 14.11 -6.42 23.35
N ILE A 51 14.18 -6.95 22.12
CA ILE A 51 14.24 -8.37 21.80
C ILE A 51 15.62 -8.62 21.19
N THR A 52 16.41 -9.50 21.82
CA THR A 52 17.79 -9.79 21.39
C THR A 52 17.92 -11.08 20.61
N ASP A 53 16.85 -11.87 20.53
CA ASP A 53 16.83 -13.11 19.77
C ASP A 53 16.97 -12.84 18.26
N SER A 54 17.75 -13.68 17.60
CA SER A 54 17.91 -13.61 16.14
C SER A 54 16.74 -14.28 15.41
N PHE A 55 16.34 -13.72 14.28
CA PHE A 55 15.28 -14.26 13.43
C PHE A 55 15.56 -13.94 11.97
N THR A 56 14.95 -14.70 11.07
CA THR A 56 15.06 -14.52 9.60
C THR A 56 13.73 -14.13 8.97
N SER A 57 12.62 -14.23 9.69
CA SER A 57 11.29 -13.95 9.18
C SER A 57 10.54 -13.00 10.12
N ILE A 58 9.66 -12.17 9.55
CA ILE A 58 8.79 -11.25 10.31
C ILE A 58 7.33 -11.57 10.00
N ARG A 59 6.51 -11.68 11.03
CA ARG A 59 5.05 -11.74 10.94
C ARG A 59 4.44 -10.62 11.76
N ALA A 60 3.72 -9.72 11.11
CA ALA A 60 2.93 -8.69 11.75
C ALA A 60 1.44 -8.97 11.53
N ASP A 61 0.68 -9.15 12.61
CA ASP A 61 -0.75 -9.41 12.56
C ASP A 61 -1.49 -8.31 13.34
N ILE A 62 -2.12 -7.40 12.59
CA ILE A 62 -2.70 -6.17 13.10
C ILE A 62 -4.21 -6.23 13.08
N GLY A 63 -4.83 -6.32 14.25
CA GLY A 63 -6.27 -6.25 14.39
C GLY A 63 -6.81 -4.83 14.14
N ALA A 64 -6.63 -3.92 15.11
CA ALA A 64 -7.24 -2.58 15.10
C ALA A 64 -6.33 -1.53 15.77
N TYR A 65 -5.05 -1.50 15.48
CA TYR A 65 -4.09 -0.52 15.97
C TYR A 65 -3.20 -0.01 14.83
N LYS A 66 -2.37 0.99 15.10
CA LYS A 66 -1.39 1.51 14.15
C LYS A 66 -0.03 0.87 14.42
N LEU A 67 0.58 0.23 13.43
CA LEU A 67 1.93 -0.29 13.48
C LEU A 67 2.82 0.41 12.45
N THR A 68 3.98 0.86 12.92
CA THR A 68 5.06 1.35 12.05
C THR A 68 6.26 0.41 12.19
N ILE A 69 6.79 -0.10 11.07
CA ILE A 69 7.97 -0.96 11.04
C ILE A 69 9.07 -0.23 10.28
N LYS A 70 10.25 -0.12 10.89
CA LYS A 70 11.43 0.53 10.27
C LYS A 70 12.70 -0.30 10.51
N PRO A 71 13.65 -0.33 9.57
CA PRO A 71 14.98 -0.87 9.81
C PRO A 71 15.77 0.09 10.70
N TRP A 72 16.75 -0.43 11.42
CA TRP A 72 17.74 0.36 12.15
C TRP A 72 19.09 -0.36 12.22
N SER A 73 20.14 0.38 12.60
CA SER A 73 21.53 -0.10 12.56
C SER A 73 21.92 -1.06 13.70
N GLU A 74 21.03 -1.28 14.68
CA GLU A 74 21.32 -2.14 15.82
C GLU A 74 20.99 -3.61 15.50
N ASN A 75 21.71 -4.54 16.14
CA ASN A 75 21.46 -5.98 16.01
C ASN A 75 20.38 -6.53 16.94
N LYS A 76 19.51 -5.68 17.43
CA LYS A 76 18.35 -6.04 18.29
C LYS A 76 17.08 -5.44 17.74
N THR A 77 15.96 -6.00 18.12
CA THR A 77 14.64 -5.44 17.82
C THR A 77 14.18 -4.59 18.98
N GLN A 78 13.66 -3.42 18.69
CA GLN A 78 13.04 -2.55 19.68
C GLN A 78 11.56 -2.42 19.39
N VAL A 79 10.73 -2.65 20.42
CA VAL A 79 9.28 -2.49 20.36
C VAL A 79 8.90 -1.37 21.30
N THR A 80 8.27 -0.33 20.78
CA THR A 80 7.72 0.77 21.57
C THR A 80 6.21 0.78 21.40
N VAL A 81 5.48 0.68 22.51
CA VAL A 81 4.01 0.66 22.51
C VAL A 81 3.48 1.83 23.31
N SER A 82 2.58 2.60 22.72
CA SER A 82 1.90 3.73 23.35
C SER A 82 0.38 3.60 23.26
N GLY A 83 -0.36 4.22 24.16
CA GLY A 83 -1.81 4.24 24.20
C GLY A 83 -2.47 3.26 25.19
N ASP A 84 -3.79 3.35 25.29
CA ASP A 84 -4.59 2.73 26.37
C ASP A 84 -4.63 1.20 26.35
N LYS A 85 -4.32 0.57 25.21
CA LYS A 85 -4.38 -0.90 25.02
C LYS A 85 -3.00 -1.53 24.84
N SER A 86 -1.95 -0.88 25.34
CA SER A 86 -0.56 -1.34 25.22
C SER A 86 -0.34 -2.76 25.76
N SER A 87 -1.07 -3.18 26.80
CA SER A 87 -0.98 -4.51 27.39
C SER A 87 -1.51 -5.66 26.52
N ARG A 88 -2.18 -5.34 25.40
CA ARG A 88 -2.72 -6.34 24.46
C ARG A 88 -1.81 -6.64 23.28
N ILE A 89 -0.71 -5.92 23.16
CA ILE A 89 0.27 -6.14 22.10
C ILE A 89 1.31 -7.15 22.61
N LYS A 90 1.51 -8.21 21.86
CA LYS A 90 2.53 -9.21 22.10
C LYS A 90 3.54 -9.18 20.97
N ALA A 91 4.81 -9.12 21.31
CA ALA A 91 5.88 -9.29 20.34
C ALA A 91 6.95 -10.21 20.93
N GLY A 92 7.47 -11.10 20.11
CA GLY A 92 8.49 -12.06 20.54
C GLY A 92 8.97 -12.92 19.38
N VAL A 93 10.09 -13.62 19.60
CA VAL A 93 10.67 -14.54 18.63
C VAL A 93 10.32 -15.96 19.01
N SER A 94 9.83 -16.72 18.05
CA SER A 94 9.58 -18.15 18.19
C SER A 94 10.23 -18.90 17.00
N GLY A 95 11.22 -19.71 17.29
CA GLY A 95 12.08 -20.30 16.26
C GLY A 95 12.87 -19.21 15.52
N ASP A 96 12.68 -19.11 14.24
CA ASP A 96 13.33 -18.13 13.36
C ASP A 96 12.43 -16.94 12.97
N ARG A 97 11.28 -16.79 13.64
CA ARG A 97 10.25 -15.80 13.29
C ARG A 97 9.99 -14.82 14.42
N LEU A 98 10.15 -13.53 14.14
CA LEU A 98 9.60 -12.46 14.96
C LEU A 98 8.10 -12.34 14.67
N THR A 99 7.28 -12.43 15.71
CA THR A 99 5.83 -12.22 15.60
C THR A 99 5.43 -11.01 16.42
N ILE A 100 4.63 -10.12 15.83
CA ILE A 100 3.92 -9.07 16.53
C ILE A 100 2.43 -9.20 16.28
N GLU A 101 1.64 -9.32 17.32
CA GLU A 101 0.21 -9.57 17.26
C GLU A 101 -0.55 -8.84 18.36
N SER A 102 -1.82 -8.60 18.14
CA SER A 102 -2.72 -8.17 19.21
C SER A 102 -3.47 -9.37 19.78
N ASP A 103 -3.50 -9.48 21.11
CA ASP A 103 -4.37 -10.43 21.79
C ASP A 103 -5.83 -9.97 21.68
N TRP A 104 -6.40 -10.15 20.49
CA TRP A 104 -7.81 -9.88 20.25
C TRP A 104 -8.60 -11.17 20.49
N SER A 105 -8.80 -11.50 21.76
CA SER A 105 -9.83 -12.48 22.13
C SER A 105 -11.19 -11.90 21.73
N TRP A 106 -11.82 -12.48 20.74
CA TRP A 106 -13.24 -12.26 20.43
C TRP A 106 -14.07 -12.79 21.61
N GLY A 107 -13.99 -12.09 22.76
CA GLY A 107 -14.78 -12.39 23.94
C GLY A 107 -16.27 -12.22 23.61
N GLU A 108 -17.08 -13.06 24.21
CA GLU A 108 -18.51 -13.26 24.03
C GLU A 108 -19.45 -12.03 24.16
N ASN A 109 -18.91 -10.81 24.26
CA ASN A 109 -19.68 -9.58 24.40
C ASN A 109 -19.54 -8.70 23.14
N TRP A 110 -20.17 -9.12 22.06
CA TRP A 110 -20.47 -8.26 20.92
C TRP A 110 -21.40 -7.13 21.38
N ASN A 111 -20.85 -5.93 21.60
CA ASN A 111 -21.61 -4.77 22.01
C ASN A 111 -21.61 -3.71 20.89
N TRP A 112 -22.78 -3.21 20.52
CA TRP A 112 -22.99 -2.16 19.51
C TRP A 112 -22.14 -0.90 19.77
N SER A 113 -21.70 -0.65 20.99
CA SER A 113 -20.79 0.43 21.34
C SER A 113 -19.39 0.29 20.69
N MET A 114 -18.95 -0.93 20.38
CA MET A 114 -17.69 -1.18 19.67
C MET A 114 -17.74 -0.68 18.23
N PHE A 115 -18.84 -0.94 17.51
CA PHE A 115 -19.04 -0.42 16.16
C PHE A 115 -19.04 1.11 16.12
N ARG A 116 -19.70 1.75 17.09
CA ARG A 116 -19.73 3.22 17.17
C ARG A 116 -18.34 3.82 17.42
N ASN A 117 -17.48 3.18 18.18
CA ASN A 117 -16.13 3.64 18.45
C ASN A 117 -15.19 3.41 17.26
N LEU A 118 -15.45 2.38 16.44
CA LEU A 118 -14.72 2.13 15.20
C LEU A 118 -14.95 3.27 14.18
N PHE A 119 -16.19 3.79 14.09
CA PHE A 119 -16.53 4.89 13.18
C PHE A 119 -16.19 6.28 13.72
N ASN A 120 -15.96 6.44 15.04
CA ASN A 120 -15.62 7.74 15.64
C ASN A 120 -14.12 8.05 15.69
N GLY A 121 -13.26 7.28 15.00
CA GLY A 121 -11.82 7.53 14.93
C GLY A 121 -11.03 7.31 16.23
N SER A 122 -11.70 7.00 17.35
CA SER A 122 -11.03 6.74 18.64
C SER A 122 -10.57 5.28 18.82
N ALA A 123 -10.78 4.43 17.81
CA ALA A 123 -10.41 3.01 17.89
C ALA A 123 -8.89 2.78 17.79
N PHE A 124 -8.13 3.74 17.28
CA PHE A 124 -6.68 3.62 17.02
C PHE A 124 -5.83 4.37 18.05
N SER A 125 -6.21 4.35 19.32
CA SER A 125 -5.43 4.99 20.39
C SER A 125 -4.13 4.27 20.71
N THR A 126 -3.91 3.06 20.18
CA THR A 126 -2.69 2.28 20.39
C THR A 126 -1.81 2.37 19.17
N GLU A 127 -0.60 2.87 19.37
CA GLU A 127 0.44 2.96 18.35
C GLU A 127 1.63 2.10 18.75
N VAL A 128 2.18 1.40 17.79
CA VAL A 128 3.34 0.53 17.95
C VAL A 128 4.42 0.94 16.94
N LEU A 129 5.62 1.18 17.46
CA LEU A 129 6.82 1.35 16.62
C LEU A 129 7.70 0.12 16.82
N LEU A 130 7.96 -0.59 15.72
CA LEU A 130 8.83 -1.76 15.65
C LEU A 130 10.07 -1.38 14.85
N LYS A 131 11.23 -1.33 15.51
CA LYS A 131 12.53 -1.16 14.86
C LYS A 131 13.21 -2.53 14.78
N VAL A 132 13.58 -2.97 13.59
CA VAL A 132 14.19 -4.28 13.35
C VAL A 132 15.57 -4.12 12.73
N PRO A 133 16.51 -5.06 12.93
CA PRO A 133 17.82 -5.01 12.30
C PRO A 133 17.74 -4.78 10.79
N ASP A 134 18.58 -3.89 10.27
CA ASP A 134 18.68 -3.64 8.82
C ASP A 134 19.41 -4.79 8.14
N LYS A 135 18.65 -5.70 7.55
CA LYS A 135 19.14 -6.87 6.81
C LYS A 135 18.07 -7.39 5.85
N THR A 136 18.47 -8.26 4.94
CA THR A 136 17.52 -8.99 4.10
C THR A 136 16.90 -10.16 4.90
N TYR A 137 15.57 -10.18 4.97
CA TYR A 137 14.81 -11.26 5.57
C TYR A 137 14.49 -12.34 4.54
N GLU A 138 14.30 -13.59 4.99
CA GLU A 138 13.82 -14.65 4.10
C GLU A 138 12.34 -14.39 3.76
N GLN A 139 11.53 -14.03 4.76
CA GLN A 139 10.11 -13.82 4.57
C GLN A 139 9.57 -12.69 5.45
N VAL A 140 8.69 -11.88 4.87
CA VAL A 140 7.91 -10.87 5.58
C VAL A 140 6.43 -11.09 5.28
N MET A 141 5.63 -11.28 6.34
CA MET A 141 4.19 -11.46 6.27
C MET A 141 3.51 -10.36 7.07
N MET A 142 2.69 -9.57 6.42
CA MET A 142 1.96 -8.45 7.03
C MET A 142 0.46 -8.61 6.82
N TYR A 143 -0.29 -8.71 7.91
CA TYR A 143 -1.74 -8.86 7.94
C TYR A 143 -2.37 -7.67 8.63
N VAL A 144 -3.28 -6.98 7.96
CA VAL A 144 -4.03 -5.85 8.53
C VAL A 144 -5.52 -6.17 8.50
N GLY A 145 -6.11 -6.40 9.68
CA GLY A 145 -7.55 -6.59 9.81
C GLY A 145 -8.33 -5.30 9.55
N ALA A 146 -8.33 -4.38 10.52
CA ALA A 146 -9.00 -3.08 10.46
C ALA A 146 -8.10 -1.91 10.88
N GLY A 147 -6.83 -2.15 11.16
CA GLY A 147 -5.85 -1.16 11.59
C GLY A 147 -5.14 -0.44 10.45
N SER A 148 -3.98 0.11 10.78
CA SER A 148 -3.09 0.74 9.81
C SER A 148 -1.66 0.23 10.00
N LEU A 149 -1.00 -0.18 8.92
CA LEU A 149 0.40 -0.58 8.92
C LEU A 149 1.20 0.29 7.96
N VAL A 150 2.32 0.80 8.44
CA VAL A 150 3.34 1.45 7.64
C VAL A 150 4.64 0.68 7.79
N SER A 151 5.19 0.15 6.70
CA SER A 151 6.49 -0.50 6.65
C SER A 151 7.36 0.23 5.64
N ASP A 152 8.46 0.77 6.08
CA ASP A 152 9.37 1.54 5.25
C ASP A 152 10.78 0.98 5.33
N GLY A 153 11.36 0.62 4.18
CA GLY A 153 12.74 0.17 4.06
C GLY A 153 12.99 -1.29 4.49
N ILE A 154 11.96 -2.10 4.73
CA ILE A 154 12.14 -3.53 5.03
C ILE A 154 12.29 -4.32 3.73
N GLN A 155 13.33 -5.15 3.65
CA GLN A 155 13.65 -5.97 2.49
C GLN A 155 13.55 -7.46 2.83
N ALA A 156 12.91 -8.23 1.95
CA ALA A 156 12.76 -9.67 2.10
C ALA A 156 12.70 -10.37 0.74
N LYS A 157 13.11 -11.65 0.71
CA LYS A 157 13.00 -12.47 -0.50
C LYS A 157 11.54 -12.71 -0.84
N ASP A 158 10.74 -13.12 0.14
CA ASP A 158 9.30 -13.34 -0.02
C ASP A 158 8.50 -12.34 0.79
N ILE A 159 7.57 -11.65 0.13
CA ILE A 159 6.76 -10.58 0.72
C ILE A 159 5.27 -10.93 0.55
N TYR A 160 4.55 -11.01 1.67
CA TYR A 160 3.11 -11.27 1.72
C TYR A 160 2.39 -10.13 2.41
N LEU A 161 1.54 -9.44 1.67
CA LEU A 161 0.79 -8.26 2.12
C LEU A 161 -0.71 -8.60 2.07
N ASN A 162 -1.36 -8.73 3.22
CA ASN A 162 -2.78 -9.05 3.29
C ASN A 162 -3.54 -7.93 4.01
N VAL A 163 -4.54 -7.36 3.34
CA VAL A 163 -5.33 -6.23 3.85
C VAL A 163 -6.82 -6.58 3.86
N GLY A 164 -7.37 -6.79 5.06
CA GLY A 164 -8.79 -7.04 5.27
C GLY A 164 -9.65 -5.80 4.98
N ALA A 165 -9.85 -4.95 5.99
CA ALA A 165 -10.62 -3.71 5.90
C ALA A 165 -9.84 -2.46 6.32
N GLY A 166 -8.56 -2.61 6.67
CA GLY A 166 -7.67 -1.54 7.11
C GLY A 166 -6.89 -0.90 5.97
N SER A 167 -5.76 -0.30 6.31
CA SER A 167 -4.85 0.31 5.35
C SER A 167 -3.41 -0.17 5.56
N MET A 168 -2.69 -0.38 4.47
CA MET A 168 -1.28 -0.73 4.50
C MET A 168 -0.49 0.16 3.54
N THR A 169 0.63 0.67 4.01
CA THR A 169 1.67 1.25 3.16
C THR A 169 2.94 0.43 3.31
N TYR A 170 3.46 -0.09 2.23
CA TYR A 170 4.71 -0.84 2.19
C TYR A 170 5.68 -0.18 1.21
N THR A 171 6.89 0.11 1.65
CA THR A 171 7.94 0.66 0.78
C THR A 171 9.16 -0.26 0.83
N GLN A 172 9.50 -0.87 -0.29
CA GLN A 172 10.72 -1.64 -0.45
C GLN A 172 11.90 -0.69 -0.66
N PRO A 173 13.10 -1.01 -0.16
CA PRO A 173 14.28 -0.21 -0.46
C PRO A 173 14.53 -0.10 -1.97
N ALA A 174 14.90 1.08 -2.44
CA ALA A 174 15.20 1.30 -3.84
C ALA A 174 16.36 0.39 -4.29
N GLY A 175 16.21 -0.26 -5.45
CA GLY A 175 17.20 -1.16 -6.02
C GLY A 175 17.21 -2.58 -5.43
N PHE A 176 16.35 -2.87 -4.44
CA PHE A 176 16.13 -4.23 -3.98
C PHE A 176 15.11 -4.95 -4.88
N ARG A 177 15.34 -6.22 -5.16
CA ARG A 177 14.41 -7.09 -5.90
C ARG A 177 14.08 -8.31 -5.04
N ALA A 178 12.81 -8.51 -4.74
CA ALA A 178 12.32 -9.71 -4.06
C ALA A 178 12.27 -10.91 -5.04
N ASP A 179 12.21 -12.11 -4.51
CA ASP A 179 11.96 -13.30 -5.32
C ASP A 179 10.46 -13.39 -5.63
N HIS A 180 9.62 -13.16 -4.62
CA HIS A 180 8.17 -13.25 -4.73
C HIS A 180 7.46 -12.16 -3.92
N ILE A 181 6.39 -11.58 -4.52
CA ILE A 181 5.47 -10.64 -3.86
C ILE A 181 4.04 -11.13 -4.06
N SER A 182 3.30 -11.28 -2.97
CA SER A 182 1.87 -11.57 -2.99
C SER A 182 1.12 -10.48 -2.21
N ALA A 183 0.09 -9.92 -2.82
CA ALA A 183 -0.76 -8.87 -2.23
C ALA A 183 -2.23 -9.27 -2.35
N ASP A 184 -2.90 -9.49 -1.22
CA ASP A 184 -4.32 -9.84 -1.12
C ASP A 184 -5.09 -8.73 -0.40
N ILE A 185 -6.02 -8.09 -1.11
CA ILE A 185 -6.80 -6.97 -0.61
C ILE A 185 -8.28 -7.30 -0.67
N SER A 186 -8.88 -7.58 0.51
CA SER A 186 -10.30 -7.93 0.59
C SER A 186 -11.21 -6.71 0.42
N ALA A 187 -11.16 -5.75 1.35
CA ALA A 187 -11.99 -4.52 1.33
C ALA A 187 -11.21 -3.26 1.77
N GLY A 188 -9.96 -3.40 2.08
CA GLY A 188 -9.09 -2.33 2.54
C GLY A 188 -8.33 -1.62 1.43
N SER A 189 -7.23 -0.97 1.79
CA SER A 189 -6.38 -0.22 0.86
C SER A 189 -4.90 -0.58 1.04
N LEU A 190 -4.23 -0.87 -0.07
CA LEU A 190 -2.79 -1.07 -0.14
C LEU A 190 -2.14 0.01 -0.99
N ILE A 191 -1.05 0.60 -0.47
CA ILE A 191 -0.08 1.38 -1.24
C ILE A 191 1.26 0.69 -1.11
N ALA A 192 1.83 0.20 -2.23
CA ALA A 192 3.11 -0.46 -2.24
C ALA A 192 4.06 0.26 -3.20
N LYS A 193 5.30 0.52 -2.77
CA LYS A 193 6.27 1.32 -3.54
C LYS A 193 7.58 0.55 -3.74
N ASN A 194 8.23 0.78 -4.88
CA ASN A 194 9.48 0.14 -5.30
C ASN A 194 9.36 -1.39 -5.39
N MET A 195 8.25 -1.89 -5.94
CA MET A 195 7.87 -3.30 -5.88
C MET A 195 8.55 -4.13 -6.98
N ALA A 196 9.88 -4.16 -6.99
CA ALA A 196 10.63 -5.02 -7.89
C ALA A 196 10.65 -6.47 -7.37
N ALA A 197 10.24 -7.42 -8.21
CA ALA A 197 10.21 -8.85 -7.86
C ALA A 197 10.58 -9.75 -9.05
N GLY A 198 10.87 -11.02 -8.77
CA GLY A 198 10.91 -12.08 -9.77
C GLY A 198 9.50 -12.43 -10.24
N ASN A 199 8.62 -12.67 -9.28
CA ASN A 199 7.21 -12.95 -9.55
C ASN A 199 6.32 -12.13 -8.62
N TYR A 200 5.12 -11.76 -9.11
CA TYR A 200 4.11 -11.09 -8.28
C TYR A 200 2.71 -11.66 -8.51
N GLU A 201 1.88 -11.59 -7.46
CA GLU A 201 0.46 -11.93 -7.48
C GLU A 201 -0.31 -10.83 -6.72
N VAL A 202 -1.34 -10.28 -7.35
CA VAL A 202 -2.15 -9.20 -6.77
C VAL A 202 -3.63 -9.57 -6.88
N ASP A 203 -4.26 -9.81 -5.74
CA ASP A 203 -5.68 -10.15 -5.65
C ASP A 203 -6.45 -9.01 -4.97
N VAL A 204 -7.43 -8.44 -5.67
CA VAL A 204 -8.29 -7.38 -5.13
C VAL A 204 -9.75 -7.81 -5.21
N SER A 205 -10.35 -8.13 -4.06
CA SER A 205 -11.76 -8.54 -4.02
C SER A 205 -12.71 -7.33 -4.16
N ALA A 206 -12.67 -6.39 -3.20
CA ALA A 206 -13.53 -5.20 -3.21
C ALA A 206 -12.79 -3.93 -2.71
N GLY A 207 -11.51 -4.03 -2.46
CA GLY A 207 -10.65 -2.96 -1.95
C GLY A 207 -9.96 -2.16 -3.05
N SER A 208 -8.83 -1.55 -2.69
CA SER A 208 -8.00 -0.78 -3.61
C SER A 208 -6.52 -1.12 -3.45
N ALA A 209 -5.83 -1.40 -4.55
CA ALA A 209 -4.38 -1.59 -4.60
C ALA A 209 -3.72 -0.54 -5.50
N ASN A 210 -2.72 0.18 -4.97
CA ASN A 210 -1.85 1.06 -5.74
C ASN A 210 -0.41 0.58 -5.60
N ILE A 211 0.14 0.01 -6.66
CA ILE A 211 1.47 -0.62 -6.67
C ILE A 211 2.36 0.14 -7.65
N TYR A 212 3.49 0.63 -7.15
CA TYR A 212 4.43 1.48 -7.90
C TYR A 212 5.80 0.83 -8.00
N GLY A 213 6.45 1.01 -9.15
CA GLY A 213 7.77 0.49 -9.41
C GLY A 213 7.79 -1.03 -9.62
N LEU A 214 6.69 -1.58 -10.16
CA LEU A 214 6.53 -3.01 -10.38
C LEU A 214 7.45 -3.50 -11.50
N THR A 215 8.11 -4.64 -11.26
CA THR A 215 8.85 -5.41 -12.26
C THR A 215 8.63 -6.89 -12.03
N GLY A 216 8.90 -7.72 -13.02
CA GLY A 216 8.76 -9.18 -12.93
C GLY A 216 7.55 -9.71 -13.68
N SER A 217 7.39 -11.03 -13.68
CA SER A 217 6.22 -11.69 -14.24
C SER A 217 5.14 -11.88 -13.17
N GLY A 218 3.87 -11.88 -13.58
CA GLY A 218 2.82 -12.16 -12.61
C GLY A 218 1.41 -11.92 -13.09
N SER A 219 0.48 -11.93 -12.11
CA SER A 219 -0.94 -11.72 -12.34
C SER A 219 -1.54 -10.66 -11.42
N ALA A 220 -2.64 -10.08 -11.90
CA ALA A 220 -3.52 -9.22 -11.12
C ALA A 220 -4.98 -9.60 -11.37
N ASP A 221 -5.63 -10.09 -10.33
CA ASP A 221 -7.01 -10.52 -10.35
C ASP A 221 -7.88 -9.53 -9.56
N VAL A 222 -8.82 -8.87 -10.24
CA VAL A 222 -9.69 -7.86 -9.62
C VAL A 222 -11.14 -8.24 -9.77
N SER A 223 -11.78 -8.59 -8.64
CA SER A 223 -13.18 -9.03 -8.65
C SER A 223 -14.15 -7.85 -8.75
N ALA A 224 -14.14 -6.92 -7.77
CA ALA A 224 -15.04 -5.77 -7.74
C ALA A 224 -14.37 -4.48 -7.20
N GLY A 225 -13.07 -4.53 -6.97
CA GLY A 225 -12.27 -3.41 -6.48
C GLY A 225 -11.57 -2.64 -7.59
N ASN A 226 -10.53 -1.90 -7.20
CA ASN A 226 -9.72 -1.15 -8.13
C ASN A 226 -8.23 -1.47 -7.94
N ALA A 227 -7.49 -1.65 -9.03
CA ALA A 227 -6.05 -1.78 -8.98
C ALA A 227 -5.36 -0.78 -9.92
N ARG A 228 -4.28 -0.20 -9.45
CA ARG A 228 -3.35 0.57 -10.28
C ARG A 228 -1.96 -0.04 -10.17
N LEU A 229 -1.44 -0.53 -11.27
CA LEU A 229 -0.12 -1.13 -11.36
C LEU A 229 0.77 -0.23 -12.22
N GLN A 230 1.74 0.43 -11.58
CA GLN A 230 2.73 1.23 -12.29
C GLN A 230 4.01 0.42 -12.45
N PHE A 231 4.32 0.06 -13.67
CA PHE A 231 5.53 -0.67 -14.01
C PHE A 231 6.73 0.26 -14.09
N ALA A 232 7.83 -0.11 -13.46
CA ALA A 232 9.13 0.48 -13.72
C ALA A 232 9.72 -0.07 -15.02
N GLU A 233 9.49 -1.36 -15.29
CA GLU A 233 9.85 -2.06 -16.51
C GLU A 233 8.76 -3.09 -16.83
N LEU A 234 8.32 -3.17 -18.08
CA LEU A 234 7.39 -4.18 -18.57
C LEU A 234 8.16 -5.08 -19.57
N ASN A 235 8.90 -6.04 -19.07
CA ASN A 235 9.78 -6.91 -19.85
C ASN A 235 9.50 -8.41 -19.65
N GLU A 236 8.54 -8.75 -18.79
CA GLU A 236 8.11 -10.11 -18.45
C GLU A 236 6.58 -10.23 -18.57
N GLU A 237 6.06 -11.46 -18.69
CA GLU A 237 4.63 -11.72 -18.91
C GLU A 237 3.77 -11.19 -17.76
N CYS A 238 2.67 -10.53 -18.13
CA CYS A 238 1.69 -10.00 -17.20
C CYS A 238 0.28 -10.48 -17.59
N ASN A 239 -0.47 -11.02 -16.61
CA ASN A 239 -1.84 -11.45 -16.78
C ASN A 239 -2.75 -10.57 -15.91
N VAL A 240 -3.80 -10.02 -16.49
CA VAL A 240 -4.79 -9.18 -15.78
C VAL A 240 -6.17 -9.70 -16.05
N ASP A 241 -6.88 -10.10 -14.98
CA ASP A 241 -8.26 -10.55 -15.04
C ASP A 241 -9.16 -9.62 -14.21
N VAL A 242 -10.21 -9.09 -14.82
CA VAL A 242 -11.15 -8.17 -14.19
C VAL A 242 -12.58 -8.68 -14.34
N SER A 243 -13.19 -9.03 -13.21
CA SER A 243 -14.57 -9.49 -13.21
C SER A 243 -15.58 -8.33 -13.29
N ALA A 244 -15.53 -7.36 -12.34
CA ALA A 244 -16.44 -6.22 -12.29
C ALA A 244 -15.79 -4.93 -11.74
N GLY A 245 -14.49 -4.92 -11.57
CA GLY A 245 -13.72 -3.77 -11.07
C GLY A 245 -13.03 -2.99 -12.18
N ASP A 246 -12.08 -2.15 -11.79
CA ASP A 246 -11.29 -1.36 -12.71
C ASP A 246 -9.79 -1.59 -12.49
N VAL A 247 -9.04 -1.77 -13.58
CA VAL A 247 -7.58 -1.85 -13.55
C VAL A 247 -6.96 -0.76 -14.41
N THR A 248 -5.95 -0.09 -13.87
CA THR A 248 -5.09 0.80 -14.63
C THR A 248 -3.66 0.26 -14.64
N LEU A 249 -3.12 0.02 -15.82
CA LEU A 249 -1.72 -0.32 -16.03
C LEU A 249 -0.99 0.93 -16.54
N ASP A 250 -0.05 1.45 -15.74
CA ASP A 250 0.84 2.52 -16.18
C ASP A 250 2.17 1.88 -16.62
N ILE A 251 2.48 1.93 -17.89
CA ILE A 251 3.67 1.30 -18.47
C ILE A 251 4.66 2.36 -18.99
N PRO A 252 5.98 2.10 -18.96
CA PRO A 252 6.96 2.98 -19.59
C PRO A 252 6.65 3.23 -21.07
N GLU A 253 6.94 4.43 -21.56
CA GLU A 253 6.63 4.83 -22.95
C GLU A 253 7.38 4.00 -24.00
N ASP A 254 8.57 3.55 -23.66
CA ASP A 254 9.44 2.71 -24.48
C ASP A 254 9.14 1.21 -24.40
N SER A 255 8.12 0.80 -23.61
CA SER A 255 7.72 -0.59 -23.48
C SER A 255 7.37 -1.19 -24.83
N SER A 256 7.91 -2.39 -25.09
CA SER A 256 7.55 -3.21 -26.28
C SER A 256 6.65 -4.34 -25.81
N ALA A 257 5.37 -4.29 -26.17
CA ALA A 257 4.38 -5.24 -25.67
C ALA A 257 3.36 -5.68 -26.74
N LYS A 258 2.83 -6.88 -26.54
CA LYS A 258 1.73 -7.45 -27.28
C LYS A 258 0.58 -7.72 -26.31
N PHE A 259 -0.48 -6.93 -26.39
CA PHE A 259 -1.70 -7.11 -25.63
C PHE A 259 -2.61 -8.11 -26.33
N ILE A 260 -3.04 -9.15 -25.61
CA ILE A 260 -4.05 -10.12 -26.02
C ILE A 260 -5.29 -9.81 -25.21
N CYS A 261 -6.37 -9.42 -25.88
CA CYS A 261 -7.56 -8.88 -25.26
C CYS A 261 -8.71 -9.90 -25.33
N ASP A 262 -9.30 -10.22 -24.18
CA ASP A 262 -10.51 -11.02 -24.03
C ASP A 262 -11.55 -10.16 -23.31
N LYS A 263 -12.67 -9.86 -23.96
CA LYS A 263 -13.67 -8.92 -23.48
C LYS A 263 -15.08 -9.47 -23.62
N SER A 264 -15.82 -9.55 -22.52
CA SER A 264 -17.23 -9.92 -22.54
C SER A 264 -18.15 -8.70 -22.60
N ALA A 265 -18.22 -7.88 -21.54
CA ALA A 265 -19.11 -6.72 -21.44
C ALA A 265 -18.44 -5.45 -20.90
N GLY A 266 -17.15 -5.51 -20.58
CA GLY A 266 -16.36 -4.37 -20.11
C GLY A 266 -15.72 -3.56 -21.25
N ASP A 267 -14.78 -2.69 -20.90
CA ASP A 267 -13.98 -1.92 -21.86
C ASP A 267 -12.48 -2.15 -21.64
N ILE A 268 -11.73 -2.36 -22.73
CA ILE A 268 -10.27 -2.39 -22.72
C ILE A 268 -9.79 -1.23 -23.56
N ARG A 269 -9.07 -0.31 -22.93
CA ARG A 269 -8.55 0.88 -23.60
C ARG A 269 -7.04 0.97 -23.48
N ILE A 270 -6.36 1.03 -24.61
CA ILE A 270 -4.91 1.14 -24.70
C ILE A 270 -4.56 2.54 -25.22
N MET A 271 -4.01 3.36 -24.33
CA MET A 271 -3.64 4.76 -24.59
C MET A 271 -2.13 4.93 -24.40
N VAL A 272 -1.36 4.44 -25.36
CA VAL A 272 0.10 4.38 -25.33
C VAL A 272 0.67 4.90 -26.64
N GLY A 273 1.80 5.61 -26.60
CA GLY A 273 2.48 6.13 -27.79
C GLY A 273 1.68 7.16 -28.58
N GLY A 274 0.77 7.91 -27.92
CA GLY A 274 -0.11 8.88 -28.55
C GLY A 274 -1.33 8.27 -29.28
N GLU A 275 -1.49 6.97 -29.24
CA GLU A 275 -2.65 6.26 -29.77
C GLU A 275 -3.70 6.03 -28.67
N ASN A 276 -4.98 6.03 -29.06
CA ASN A 276 -6.09 5.68 -28.19
C ASN A 276 -6.92 4.63 -28.92
N ARG A 277 -6.76 3.37 -28.50
CA ARG A 277 -7.43 2.22 -29.11
C ARG A 277 -8.38 1.59 -28.11
N HIS A 278 -9.60 1.36 -28.54
CA HIS A 278 -10.53 0.45 -27.87
C HIS A 278 -10.30 -0.94 -28.45
N ALA A 279 -10.06 -1.92 -27.59
CA ALA A 279 -9.93 -3.29 -28.02
C ALA A 279 -11.28 -3.99 -28.00
N ASP A 280 -11.52 -4.82 -29.01
CA ASP A 280 -12.61 -5.76 -29.07
C ASP A 280 -12.18 -7.16 -28.61
N ASP A 281 -13.15 -8.06 -28.42
CA ASP A 281 -12.89 -9.43 -28.04
C ASP A 281 -12.03 -10.15 -29.07
N GLY A 282 -10.95 -10.80 -28.60
CA GLY A 282 -9.98 -11.49 -29.46
C GLY A 282 -8.95 -10.59 -30.14
N ASP A 283 -8.95 -9.28 -29.87
CA ASP A 283 -7.97 -8.37 -30.48
C ASP A 283 -6.56 -8.62 -29.94
N ILE A 284 -5.60 -8.48 -30.86
CA ILE A 284 -4.17 -8.49 -30.55
C ILE A 284 -3.58 -7.13 -30.96
N ILE A 285 -3.17 -6.34 -29.96
CA ILE A 285 -2.62 -5.01 -30.16
C ILE A 285 -1.14 -5.02 -29.80
N SER A 286 -0.28 -4.65 -30.74
CA SER A 286 1.16 -4.55 -30.51
C SER A 286 1.61 -3.10 -30.46
N ILE A 287 2.48 -2.77 -29.50
CA ILE A 287 3.16 -1.47 -29.39
C ILE A 287 4.67 -1.68 -29.50
N ASN A 288 5.36 -0.73 -30.12
CA ASN A 288 6.81 -0.73 -30.31
C ASN A 288 7.37 -2.06 -30.86
N GLY A 289 6.66 -2.66 -31.83
CA GLY A 289 7.06 -3.91 -32.49
C GLY A 289 6.63 -5.20 -31.79
N GLY A 290 5.98 -5.14 -30.64
CA GLY A 290 5.49 -6.30 -29.88
C GLY A 290 6.62 -7.12 -29.26
N GLY A 291 6.70 -7.11 -27.97
CA GLY A 291 7.73 -7.85 -27.17
C GLY A 291 7.04 -8.73 -26.14
N THR A 292 6.98 -8.24 -24.93
CA THR A 292 6.35 -8.91 -23.79
C THR A 292 4.85 -9.15 -24.03
N THR A 293 4.38 -10.34 -23.69
CA THR A 293 2.95 -10.66 -23.76
C THR A 293 2.24 -10.14 -22.50
N VAL A 294 1.15 -9.41 -22.74
CA VAL A 294 0.23 -8.95 -21.68
C VAL A 294 -1.16 -9.45 -22.03
N ASN A 295 -1.68 -10.36 -21.20
CA ASN A 295 -3.01 -10.90 -21.36
C ASN A 295 -3.99 -10.04 -20.55
N LEU A 296 -5.01 -9.50 -21.19
CA LEU A 296 -6.01 -8.64 -20.58
C LEU A 296 -7.39 -9.29 -20.75
N SER A 297 -8.00 -9.68 -19.63
CA SER A 297 -9.33 -10.28 -19.59
C SER A 297 -10.28 -9.39 -18.80
N VAL A 298 -11.43 -9.05 -19.35
CA VAL A 298 -12.45 -8.26 -18.65
C VAL A 298 -13.86 -8.80 -18.89
N SER A 299 -14.58 -9.08 -17.79
CA SER A 299 -15.97 -9.53 -17.87
C SER A 299 -16.97 -8.38 -17.87
N ALA A 300 -16.89 -7.43 -16.90
CA ALA A 300 -17.87 -6.33 -16.77
C ALA A 300 -17.28 -5.01 -16.22
N GLY A 301 -15.96 -4.93 -16.05
CA GLY A 301 -15.25 -3.73 -15.59
C GLY A 301 -14.48 -3.05 -16.72
N ASP A 302 -13.49 -2.26 -16.35
CA ASP A 302 -12.64 -1.56 -17.29
C ASP A 302 -11.15 -1.88 -17.08
N ILE A 303 -10.40 -2.05 -18.17
CA ILE A 303 -8.94 -2.08 -18.16
C ILE A 303 -8.42 -0.88 -18.97
N LYS A 304 -7.54 -0.09 -18.36
CA LYS A 304 -6.87 1.04 -19.01
C LYS A 304 -5.37 0.83 -18.98
N VAL A 305 -4.74 0.89 -20.15
CA VAL A 305 -3.29 0.88 -20.29
C VAL A 305 -2.84 2.28 -20.68
N LEU A 306 -1.99 2.89 -19.89
CA LEU A 306 -1.52 4.26 -20.04
C LEU A 306 0.00 4.32 -20.12
N ASN A 307 0.55 5.35 -20.73
CA ASN A 307 1.95 5.68 -20.51
C ASN A 307 2.13 6.21 -19.08
N SER A 308 3.10 5.67 -18.35
CA SER A 308 3.54 6.27 -17.10
C SER A 308 4.13 7.65 -17.41
N THR A 309 3.43 8.70 -16.96
CA THR A 309 4.03 10.04 -16.97
C THR A 309 5.20 10.04 -16.00
N SER A 310 6.37 10.47 -16.45
CA SER A 310 7.65 10.50 -15.69
C SER A 310 7.63 11.38 -14.42
N SER A 311 6.46 11.60 -13.82
CA SER A 311 6.27 12.39 -12.60
C SER A 311 6.70 11.68 -11.31
N SER A 312 7.20 10.45 -11.39
CA SER A 312 7.43 9.62 -10.20
C SER A 312 8.84 9.73 -9.59
N VAL A 313 9.73 10.54 -10.15
CA VAL A 313 11.13 10.66 -9.64
C VAL A 313 11.44 12.02 -9.02
N GLU A 314 10.56 13.03 -9.10
CA GLU A 314 10.85 14.38 -8.56
C GLU A 314 10.46 14.62 -7.10
N ILE A 315 9.99 13.61 -6.35
CA ILE A 315 9.66 13.81 -4.92
C ILE A 315 10.92 14.03 -4.06
N GLY A 316 12.11 13.60 -4.55
CA GLY A 316 13.38 13.83 -3.84
C GLY A 316 14.04 15.17 -4.12
N THR A 317 13.90 15.72 -5.35
CA THR A 317 14.62 16.94 -5.75
C THR A 317 13.86 18.23 -5.48
N ALA A 318 12.54 18.21 -5.56
CA ALA A 318 11.75 19.42 -5.25
C ALA A 318 11.79 19.81 -3.77
N VAL A 319 11.89 18.83 -2.87
CA VAL A 319 12.02 19.10 -1.42
C VAL A 319 13.39 19.67 -1.09
N VAL A 320 14.47 19.19 -1.75
CA VAL A 320 15.82 19.73 -1.56
C VAL A 320 15.91 21.17 -2.08
N SER A 321 15.29 21.48 -3.23
CA SER A 321 15.30 22.84 -3.78
C SER A 321 14.45 23.82 -2.95
N ALA A 322 13.34 23.35 -2.36
CA ALA A 322 12.52 24.17 -1.45
C ALA A 322 13.23 24.42 -0.11
N ALA A 323 13.92 23.43 0.42
CA ALA A 323 14.73 23.56 1.63
C ALA A 323 15.96 24.48 1.41
N GLU A 324 16.65 24.37 0.27
CA GLU A 324 17.75 25.26 -0.08
C GLU A 324 17.29 26.71 -0.33
N ASN A 325 16.12 26.92 -0.96
CA ASN A 325 15.57 28.26 -1.14
C ASN A 325 15.08 28.87 0.19
N SER A 326 14.54 28.06 1.10
CA SER A 326 14.17 28.49 2.44
C SER A 326 15.40 28.88 3.27
N ALA A 327 16.49 28.07 3.19
CA ALA A 327 17.75 28.36 3.86
C ALA A 327 18.44 29.62 3.31
N ARG A 328 18.39 29.83 2.01
CA ARG A 328 18.92 31.07 1.37
C ARG A 328 18.15 32.31 1.78
N ASN A 329 16.83 32.24 1.89
CA ASN A 329 16.01 33.38 2.35
C ASN A 329 16.29 33.75 3.82
N ILE A 330 16.51 32.74 4.69
CA ILE A 330 16.86 32.99 6.09
C ILE A 330 18.25 33.64 6.18
N THR A 331 19.23 33.19 5.39
CA THR A 331 20.58 33.78 5.39
C THR A 331 20.58 35.22 4.86
N THR A 332 19.74 35.51 3.86
CA THR A 332 19.63 36.88 3.30
C THR A 332 18.95 37.84 4.26
N THR A 333 18.01 37.39 5.07
CA THR A 333 17.32 38.23 6.06
C THR A 333 18.24 38.56 7.23
N PHE A 334 19.10 37.62 7.68
CA PHE A 334 20.07 37.87 8.75
C PHE A 334 21.19 38.85 8.35
N THR A 335 21.65 38.83 7.09
CA THR A 335 22.69 39.77 6.61
C THR A 335 22.16 41.19 6.39
N LEU A 336 20.88 41.37 6.15
CA LEU A 336 20.29 42.73 6.01
C LEU A 336 20.01 43.41 7.35
N GLU A 337 19.74 42.67 8.44
CA GLU A 337 19.61 43.24 9.78
C GLU A 337 20.96 43.63 10.38
N GLU A 338 22.04 42.91 10.13
CA GLU A 338 23.35 43.21 10.66
C GLU A 338 23.97 44.49 10.02
N THR A 339 23.64 44.79 8.74
CA THR A 339 24.06 46.01 8.07
C THR A 339 23.25 47.26 8.50
N ALA A 340 22.02 47.08 8.90
CA ALA A 340 21.18 48.20 9.36
C ALA A 340 21.59 48.70 10.76
N ILE A 341 22.13 47.84 11.61
CA ILE A 341 22.58 48.23 12.97
C ILE A 341 23.97 48.92 12.94
N ALA A 342 24.78 48.72 11.90
CA ALA A 342 26.08 49.35 11.77
C ALA A 342 26.04 50.82 11.29
N GLU A 343 24.96 51.26 10.64
CA GLU A 343 24.81 52.65 10.15
C GLU A 343 24.17 53.59 11.18
N GLU A 344 23.69 53.11 12.31
CA GLU A 344 23.04 53.94 13.33
C GLU A 344 23.98 54.35 14.50
N ASN A 345 25.31 53.97 14.43
CA ASN A 345 26.30 54.29 15.46
C ASN A 345 27.57 55.00 14.93
N GLU A 346 27.46 55.78 13.81
CA GLU A 346 28.50 56.78 13.45
C GLU A 346 27.99 58.21 13.56
#